data_63b9db7ff093f4fa16bd9696ff5ce492
#
_entry.id   63b9db7ff093f4fa16bd9696ff5ce492
#
_cell.length_a   1.000
_cell.length_b   1.000
_cell.length_c   1.000
_cell.angle_alpha   90.00
_cell.angle_beta   90.00
_cell.angle_gamma   90.00
#
_symmetry.space_group_name_H-M   'P 1'
#
loop_
_entity.id
_entity.type
_entity.pdbx_description
1 polymer ?
#
loop_
_entity_poly.entity_id
_entity_poly.type
_entity_poly.pdbx_seq_one_letter_code
_entity_poly.pdbx_strand_id
1 'polypeptide(L)'
;MSKSLKSEIEAADDRRYQAMLDCDWGALSAGFGDDLLYTHGSALTDNKHQYVENVKAKYRLKSAKREDVTVRGYGDIAIMHGRVRMEMDADGKPRSMHNCFAAVWAKRDGQWRLIHFQPTPVPAT
;
A
#
# COMPACT_ATOMS: atom_id res chain seq x y z
N MET A 1 -7.30 -25.79 5.79
CA MET A 1 -7.56 -24.76 6.80
C MET A 1 -7.74 -23.41 6.14
N SER A 2 -8.74 -22.66 6.55
CA SER A 2 -8.93 -21.32 6.05
C SER A 2 -7.92 -20.37 6.71
N LYS A 3 -7.40 -19.43 5.95
CA LYS A 3 -6.54 -18.38 6.47
C LYS A 3 -7.39 -17.36 7.21
N SER A 4 -6.82 -16.72 8.21
CA SER A 4 -7.47 -15.60 8.87
C SER A 4 -7.56 -14.43 7.90
N LEU A 5 -8.52 -13.54 8.12
CA LEU A 5 -8.64 -12.33 7.31
C LEU A 5 -7.37 -11.49 7.38
N LYS A 6 -6.80 -11.33 8.57
CA LYS A 6 -5.55 -10.59 8.74
C LYS A 6 -4.44 -11.16 7.86
N SER A 7 -4.29 -12.48 7.85
CA SER A 7 -3.28 -13.17 7.04
C SER A 7 -3.52 -12.93 5.55
N GLU A 8 -4.77 -12.98 5.09
CA GLU A 8 -5.12 -12.74 3.69
C GLU A 8 -4.79 -11.29 3.27
N ILE A 9 -5.13 -10.32 4.10
CA ILE A 9 -4.88 -8.91 3.79
C ILE A 9 -3.39 -8.60 3.86
N GLU A 10 -2.68 -9.13 4.83
CA GLU A 10 -1.23 -8.96 4.90
C GLU A 10 -0.54 -9.58 3.68
N ALA A 11 -1.01 -10.73 3.21
CA ALA A 11 -0.47 -11.36 2.00
C ALA A 11 -0.71 -10.50 0.75
N ALA A 12 -1.90 -9.90 0.64
CA ALA A 12 -2.21 -9.00 -0.47
C ALA A 12 -1.30 -7.76 -0.43
N ASP A 13 -1.06 -7.22 0.76
CA ASP A 13 -0.18 -6.07 0.93
C ASP A 13 1.28 -6.42 0.69
N ASP A 14 1.70 -7.63 1.07
CA ASP A 14 3.05 -8.13 0.77
C ASP A 14 3.28 -8.20 -0.74
N ARG A 15 2.27 -8.67 -1.50
CA ARG A 15 2.37 -8.70 -2.97
C ARG A 15 2.52 -7.30 -3.55
N ARG A 16 1.85 -6.31 -2.97
CA ARG A 16 1.98 -4.91 -3.38
C ARG A 16 3.41 -4.42 -3.20
N TYR A 17 3.99 -4.62 -2.02
CA TYR A 17 5.38 -4.20 -1.77
C TYR A 17 6.37 -4.99 -2.61
N GLN A 18 6.13 -6.29 -2.81
CA GLN A 18 7.02 -7.11 -3.65
C GLN A 18 7.02 -6.61 -5.10
N ALA A 19 5.84 -6.25 -5.63
CA ALA A 19 5.75 -5.67 -6.97
C ALA A 19 6.55 -4.36 -7.07
N MET A 20 6.52 -3.54 -6.03
CA MET A 20 7.32 -2.31 -5.99
C MET A 20 8.82 -2.61 -5.95
N LEU A 21 9.24 -3.59 -5.13
CA LEU A 21 10.64 -4.00 -5.05
C LEU A 21 11.15 -4.53 -6.38
N ASP A 22 10.32 -5.28 -7.10
CA ASP A 22 10.68 -5.89 -8.38
C ASP A 22 10.50 -4.93 -9.56
N CYS A 23 9.97 -3.74 -9.33
CA CYS A 23 9.58 -2.80 -10.39
C CYS A 23 8.62 -3.46 -11.39
N ASP A 24 7.76 -4.35 -10.89
CA ASP A 24 6.73 -5.01 -11.69
C ASP A 24 5.45 -4.18 -11.64
N TRP A 25 5.37 -3.19 -12.53
CA TRP A 25 4.28 -2.22 -12.51
C TRP A 25 2.94 -2.83 -12.90
N GLY A 26 2.96 -3.87 -13.73
CA GLY A 26 1.75 -4.61 -14.07
C GLY A 26 1.17 -5.33 -12.86
N ALA A 27 2.02 -5.99 -12.07
CA ALA A 27 1.58 -6.68 -10.85
C ALA A 27 1.10 -5.67 -9.80
N LEU A 28 1.79 -4.53 -9.68
CA LEU A 28 1.37 -3.47 -8.77
C LEU A 28 -0.03 -2.98 -9.13
N SER A 29 -0.24 -2.65 -10.40
CA SER A 29 -1.53 -2.19 -10.91
C SER A 29 -2.64 -3.22 -10.68
N ALA A 30 -2.35 -4.50 -10.89
CA ALA A 30 -3.32 -5.58 -10.73
C ALA A 30 -3.82 -5.73 -9.29
N GLY A 31 -3.05 -5.31 -8.30
CA GLY A 31 -3.43 -5.34 -6.90
C GLY A 31 -4.37 -4.22 -6.47
N PHE A 32 -4.60 -3.24 -7.34
CA PHE A 32 -5.45 -2.09 -7.05
C PHE A 32 -6.82 -2.24 -7.70
N GLY A 33 -7.85 -1.73 -7.02
CA GLY A 33 -9.15 -1.54 -7.66
C GLY A 33 -9.09 -0.39 -8.65
N ASP A 34 -9.93 -0.44 -9.70
CA ASP A 34 -9.99 0.62 -10.70
C ASP A 34 -10.44 1.95 -10.10
N ASP A 35 -11.07 1.90 -8.95
CA ASP A 35 -11.56 3.06 -8.20
C ASP A 35 -10.61 3.48 -7.07
N LEU A 36 -9.34 3.09 -7.12
CA LEU A 36 -8.36 3.47 -6.11
C LEU A 36 -8.29 4.98 -5.93
N LEU A 37 -8.26 5.41 -4.67
CA LEU A 37 -7.84 6.75 -4.28
C LEU A 37 -6.67 6.61 -3.30
N TYR A 38 -5.55 7.20 -3.65
CA TYR A 38 -4.34 7.18 -2.84
C TYR A 38 -3.98 8.61 -2.46
N THR A 39 -4.15 8.95 -1.19
CA THR A 39 -3.81 10.28 -0.69
C THR A 39 -2.44 10.20 -0.03
N HIS A 40 -1.47 10.92 -0.59
CA HIS A 40 -0.10 10.97 -0.08
C HIS A 40 0.00 11.84 1.17
N GLY A 41 1.09 11.72 1.92
CA GLY A 41 1.35 12.56 3.08
C GLY A 41 1.40 14.06 2.77
N SER A 42 1.60 14.42 1.50
CA SER A 42 1.55 15.80 1.01
C SER A 42 0.15 16.30 0.72
N ALA A 43 -0.86 15.46 0.93
CA ALA A 43 -2.29 15.69 0.61
C ALA A 43 -2.62 15.60 -0.88
N LEU A 44 -1.66 15.27 -1.74
CA LEU A 44 -1.95 14.97 -3.14
C LEU A 44 -2.71 13.64 -3.25
N THR A 45 -3.83 13.63 -3.95
CA THR A 45 -4.61 12.42 -4.17
C THR A 45 -4.48 11.94 -5.61
N ASP A 46 -4.06 10.69 -5.77
CA ASP A 46 -3.92 10.04 -7.07
C ASP A 46 -4.99 8.98 -7.26
N ASN A 47 -5.45 8.83 -8.50
CA ASN A 47 -6.19 7.64 -8.90
C ASN A 47 -5.19 6.51 -9.22
N LYS A 48 -5.69 5.34 -9.62
CA LYS A 48 -4.85 4.17 -9.90
C LYS A 48 -3.77 4.46 -10.93
N HIS A 49 -4.16 5.01 -12.07
CA HIS A 49 -3.23 5.31 -13.17
C HIS A 49 -2.16 6.31 -12.73
N GLN A 50 -2.58 7.40 -12.11
CA GLN A 50 -1.67 8.45 -11.62
C GLN A 50 -0.68 7.90 -10.60
N TYR A 51 -1.17 7.08 -9.66
CA TYR A 51 -0.30 6.50 -8.64
C TYR A 51 0.78 5.61 -9.25
N VAL A 52 0.40 4.68 -10.13
CA VAL A 52 1.35 3.76 -10.77
C VAL A 52 2.37 4.53 -11.60
N GLU A 53 1.93 5.50 -12.38
CA GLU A 53 2.83 6.31 -13.21
C GLU A 53 3.79 7.13 -12.34
N ASN A 54 3.32 7.71 -11.24
CA ASN A 54 4.16 8.49 -10.33
C ASN A 54 5.21 7.61 -9.64
N VAL A 55 4.82 6.45 -9.16
CA VAL A 55 5.76 5.53 -8.51
C VAL A 55 6.82 5.06 -9.50
N LYS A 56 6.39 4.67 -10.69
CA LYS A 56 7.28 4.23 -11.76
C LYS A 56 8.30 5.29 -12.13
N ALA A 57 7.87 6.56 -12.19
CA ALA A 57 8.74 7.65 -12.59
C ALA A 57 9.72 8.10 -11.50
N LYS A 58 9.31 8.05 -10.22
CA LYS A 58 10.02 8.77 -9.15
C LYS A 58 10.62 7.88 -8.06
N TYR A 59 10.02 6.71 -7.79
CA TYR A 59 10.36 5.97 -6.58
C TYR A 59 10.93 4.60 -6.89
N ARG A 60 11.93 4.20 -6.07
CA ARG A 60 12.46 2.83 -6.08
C ARG A 60 12.50 2.34 -4.64
N LEU A 61 11.61 1.42 -4.31
CA LEU A 61 11.54 0.86 -2.97
C LEU A 61 12.71 -0.08 -2.72
N LYS A 62 13.33 0.03 -1.55
CA LYS A 62 14.42 -0.86 -1.12
C LYS A 62 13.96 -1.81 -0.02
N SER A 63 13.13 -1.32 0.91
CA SER A 63 12.57 -2.15 1.97
C SER A 63 11.31 -1.51 2.51
N ALA A 64 10.42 -2.36 3.04
CA ALA A 64 9.22 -1.92 3.75
C ALA A 64 8.96 -2.90 4.89
N LYS A 65 8.70 -2.36 6.07
CA LYS A 65 8.38 -3.17 7.25
C LYS A 65 7.18 -2.59 7.96
N ARG A 66 6.11 -3.41 8.06
CA ARG A 66 4.91 -3.03 8.80
C ARG A 66 5.07 -3.36 10.28
N GLU A 67 4.44 -2.54 11.11
CA GLU A 67 4.40 -2.69 12.56
C GLU A 67 3.01 -2.36 13.07
N ASP A 68 2.62 -2.96 14.20
CA ASP A 68 1.38 -2.62 14.91
C ASP A 68 0.13 -2.72 14.02
N VAL A 69 0.05 -3.78 13.22
CA VAL A 69 -1.00 -3.94 12.21
C VAL A 69 -2.27 -4.50 12.83
N THR A 70 -3.40 -3.84 12.55
CA THR A 70 -4.74 -4.37 12.85
C THR A 70 -5.53 -4.47 11.54
N VAL A 71 -6.36 -5.50 11.43
CA VAL A 71 -7.24 -5.70 10.28
C VAL A 71 -8.65 -5.97 10.80
N ARG A 72 -9.63 -5.21 10.28
CA ARG A 72 -11.03 -5.38 10.61
C ARG A 72 -11.82 -5.69 9.35
N GLY A 73 -12.71 -6.69 9.42
CA GLY A 73 -13.48 -7.12 8.27
C GLY A 73 -14.95 -6.71 8.37
N TYR A 74 -15.51 -6.30 7.23
CA TYR A 74 -16.90 -5.91 7.07
C TYR A 74 -17.42 -6.50 5.76
N GLY A 75 -17.63 -7.84 5.76
CA GLY A 75 -18.03 -8.53 4.53
C GLY A 75 -16.91 -8.50 3.50
N ASP A 76 -17.19 -7.93 2.34
CA ASP A 76 -16.21 -7.84 1.24
C ASP A 76 -15.31 -6.61 1.35
N ILE A 77 -15.30 -5.95 2.51
CA ILE A 77 -14.42 -4.81 2.80
C ILE A 77 -13.58 -5.15 4.01
N ALA A 78 -12.31 -4.80 3.95
CA ALA A 78 -11.40 -4.92 5.09
C ALA A 78 -10.64 -3.61 5.26
N ILE A 79 -10.46 -3.20 6.51
CA ILE A 79 -9.68 -2.01 6.84
C ILE A 79 -8.41 -2.49 7.56
N MET A 80 -7.26 -2.11 7.00
CA MET A 80 -5.97 -2.35 7.61
C MET A 80 -5.42 -1.04 8.14
N HIS A 81 -4.96 -1.05 9.38
CA HIS A 81 -4.34 0.11 10.01
C HIS A 81 -3.02 -0.34 10.64
N GLY A 82 -2.01 0.50 10.54
CA GLY A 82 -0.72 0.17 11.14
C GLY A 82 0.32 1.25 10.91
N ARG A 83 1.56 0.87 11.12
CA ARG A 83 2.72 1.71 10.82
C ARG A 83 3.61 0.98 9.82
N VAL A 84 4.31 1.74 9.01
CA VAL A 84 5.26 1.19 8.05
C VAL A 84 6.52 2.05 8.00
N ARG A 85 7.67 1.36 8.01
CA ARG A 85 8.97 2.00 7.78
C ARG A 85 9.44 1.58 6.40
N MET A 86 9.82 2.56 5.59
CA MET A 86 10.27 2.31 4.24
C MET A 86 11.60 3.00 3.98
N GLU A 87 12.45 2.30 3.22
CA GLU A 87 13.65 2.88 2.65
C GLU A 87 13.48 2.88 1.14
N MET A 88 13.72 4.00 0.50
CA MET A 88 13.54 4.13 -0.94
C MET A 88 14.47 5.18 -1.52
N ASP A 89 14.60 5.17 -2.84
CA ASP A 89 15.13 6.31 -3.57
C ASP A 89 13.95 7.09 -4.16
N ALA A 90 13.95 8.39 -3.95
CA ALA A 90 12.95 9.31 -4.51
C ALA A 90 13.70 10.32 -5.39
N ASP A 91 13.40 10.32 -6.70
CA ASP A 91 14.11 11.15 -7.68
C ASP A 91 15.63 10.98 -7.58
N GLY A 92 16.08 9.73 -7.38
CA GLY A 92 17.49 9.38 -7.30
C GLY A 92 18.16 9.65 -5.95
N LYS A 93 17.41 10.10 -4.95
CA LYS A 93 17.96 10.42 -3.62
C LYS A 93 17.44 9.45 -2.57
N PRO A 94 18.30 8.95 -1.67
CA PRO A 94 17.85 8.09 -0.58
C PRO A 94 16.85 8.81 0.33
N ARG A 95 15.80 8.08 0.73
CA ARG A 95 14.77 8.61 1.60
C ARG A 95 14.27 7.53 2.54
N SER A 96 14.18 7.88 3.83
CA SER A 96 13.58 7.02 4.86
C SER A 96 12.22 7.59 5.24
N MET A 97 11.22 6.73 5.35
CA MET A 97 9.87 7.14 5.70
C MET A 97 9.34 6.29 6.85
N HIS A 98 8.62 6.93 7.77
CA HIS A 98 7.91 6.26 8.84
C HIS A 98 6.50 6.85 8.89
N ASN A 99 5.52 6.05 8.49
CA ASN A 99 4.14 6.49 8.38
C ASN A 99 3.20 5.61 9.20
N CYS A 100 2.18 6.23 9.77
CA CYS A 100 0.97 5.57 10.17
C CYS A 100 0.06 5.52 8.94
N PHE A 101 -0.66 4.44 8.71
CA PHE A 101 -1.48 4.33 7.49
C PHE A 101 -2.83 3.70 7.75
N ALA A 102 -3.79 4.05 6.90
CA ALA A 102 -5.07 3.37 6.77
C ALA A 102 -5.23 2.90 5.34
N ALA A 103 -5.59 1.64 5.18
CA ALA A 103 -5.79 1.01 3.87
C ALA A 103 -7.15 0.33 3.84
N VAL A 104 -7.91 0.55 2.78
CA VAL A 104 -9.18 -0.13 2.57
C VAL A 104 -9.04 -1.11 1.42
N TRP A 105 -9.38 -2.35 1.68
CA TRP A 105 -9.34 -3.44 0.72
C TRP A 105 -10.76 -3.90 0.40
N ALA A 106 -11.04 -4.14 -0.87
CA ALA A 106 -12.33 -4.68 -1.31
C ALA A 106 -12.11 -6.03 -1.99
N LYS A 107 -12.93 -7.01 -1.64
CA LYS A 107 -12.86 -8.33 -2.28
C LYS A 107 -13.74 -8.30 -3.53
N ARG A 108 -13.10 -8.51 -4.68
CA ARG A 108 -13.76 -8.50 -5.98
C ARG A 108 -13.27 -9.69 -6.77
N ASP A 109 -14.18 -10.47 -7.30
CA ASP A 109 -13.87 -11.69 -8.06
C ASP A 109 -12.92 -12.63 -7.28
N GLY A 110 -13.17 -12.75 -5.97
CA GLY A 110 -12.41 -13.61 -5.08
C GLY A 110 -11.04 -13.08 -4.67
N GLN A 111 -10.69 -11.85 -5.07
CA GLN A 111 -9.38 -11.27 -4.75
C GLN A 111 -9.51 -9.94 -4.04
N TRP A 112 -8.62 -9.72 -3.06
CA TRP A 112 -8.58 -8.45 -2.35
C TRP A 112 -7.84 -7.41 -3.18
N ARG A 113 -8.50 -6.24 -3.41
CA ARG A 113 -7.95 -5.12 -4.17
C ARG A 113 -7.87 -3.90 -3.26
N LEU A 114 -6.76 -3.19 -3.30
CA LEU A 114 -6.62 -1.93 -2.56
C LEU A 114 -7.43 -0.85 -3.26
N ILE A 115 -8.37 -0.23 -2.52
CA ILE A 115 -9.23 0.82 -3.09
C ILE A 115 -9.03 2.18 -2.43
N HIS A 116 -8.36 2.23 -1.28
CA HIS A 116 -8.06 3.49 -0.60
C HIS A 116 -6.83 3.33 0.26
N PHE A 117 -5.94 4.30 0.21
CA PHE A 117 -4.74 4.31 1.04
C PHE A 117 -4.41 5.73 1.45
N GLN A 118 -4.10 5.92 2.74
CA GLN A 118 -3.73 7.23 3.24
C GLN A 118 -2.67 7.10 4.33
N PRO A 119 -1.41 7.45 4.03
CA PRO A 119 -0.37 7.51 5.03
C PRO A 119 -0.38 8.86 5.73
N THR A 120 0.06 8.85 6.98
CA THR A 120 0.29 10.06 7.76
C THR A 120 1.69 9.96 8.35
N PRO A 121 2.58 10.91 8.06
CA PRO A 121 3.94 10.87 8.61
C PRO A 121 3.91 10.85 10.13
N VAL A 122 4.72 9.96 10.73
CA VAL A 122 4.90 9.93 12.17
C VAL A 122 5.90 11.02 12.53
N PRO A 123 5.56 11.92 13.46
CA PRO A 123 6.48 12.99 13.82
C PRO A 123 7.79 12.44 14.40
N ALA A 124 8.89 13.08 14.04
CA ALA A 124 10.18 12.80 14.65
C ALA A 124 10.16 13.29 16.10
N THR A 125 10.70 12.49 17.02
CA THR A 125 10.76 12.84 18.44
C THR A 125 12.17 13.20 18.85
#